data_71af95cc808cc1da38b9dbee96a07f1c
#
_entry.id   71af95cc808cc1da38b9dbee96a07f1c
#
_cell.length_a   1.000
_cell.length_b   1.000
_cell.length_c   1.000
_cell.angle_alpha   90.00
_cell.angle_beta   90.00
_cell.angle_gamma   90.00
#
_symmetry.space_group_name_H-M   'P 1'
#
loop_
_entity.id
_entity.type
_entity.pdbx_description
1 polymer ?
#
loop_
_entity_poly.entity_id
_entity_poly.type
_entity_poly.pdbx_seq_one_letter_code
_entity_poly.pdbx_strand_id
1 'polypeptide(L)'
;MQWRVLPGLVPSLLVAAVVSLQGCSLASIDDNLPYGVLNNNDLELVAEGLPTYLLMVDGLIENWPDSASMLASGADLYGAYAGLFVEDPKRARKLSDKALGYAFRSACAHDSDYCNLRDLSVPEFEELLEDAVPVGEVGNIRLIETPAI
;
A
#
# COMPACT_ATOMS: atom_id res chain seq x y z
N MET A 1 -17.27 55.50 -17.74
CA MET A 1 -17.65 54.13 -17.32
C MET A 1 -16.79 53.77 -16.09
N GLN A 2 -17.29 53.90 -14.89
CA GLN A 2 -16.54 53.57 -13.68
C GLN A 2 -16.84 52.11 -13.29
N TRP A 3 -15.83 51.26 -13.38
CA TRP A 3 -15.91 49.92 -12.86
C TRP A 3 -15.82 49.98 -11.34
N ARG A 4 -16.96 49.85 -10.66
CA ARG A 4 -16.99 49.64 -9.21
C ARG A 4 -16.60 48.18 -8.94
N VAL A 5 -15.32 47.96 -8.72
CA VAL A 5 -14.82 46.69 -8.21
C VAL A 5 -15.28 46.57 -6.76
N LEU A 6 -16.19 45.66 -6.47
CA LEU A 6 -16.64 45.37 -5.11
C LEU A 6 -15.43 44.86 -4.29
N PRO A 7 -15.06 45.53 -3.18
CA PRO A 7 -13.81 45.23 -2.47
C PRO A 7 -13.74 43.86 -1.78
N GLY A 8 -14.79 43.05 -1.87
CA GLY A 8 -14.83 41.67 -1.34
C GLY A 8 -14.66 40.58 -2.38
N LEU A 9 -14.75 40.88 -3.68
CA LEU A 9 -14.69 39.85 -4.74
C LEU A 9 -13.24 39.43 -5.10
N VAL A 10 -12.30 40.34 -4.98
CA VAL A 10 -10.89 40.10 -5.32
C VAL A 10 -10.22 39.11 -4.36
N PRO A 11 -10.35 39.26 -3.02
CA PRO A 11 -9.76 38.26 -2.11
C PRO A 11 -10.44 36.88 -2.20
N SER A 12 -11.75 36.84 -2.48
CA SER A 12 -12.47 35.56 -2.64
C SER A 12 -12.04 34.80 -3.89
N LEU A 13 -11.79 35.49 -5.00
CA LEU A 13 -11.27 34.91 -6.24
C LEU A 13 -9.81 34.43 -6.11
N LEU A 14 -8.98 35.17 -5.35
CA LEU A 14 -7.61 34.77 -5.06
C LEU A 14 -7.55 33.51 -4.17
N VAL A 15 -8.38 33.40 -3.16
CA VAL A 15 -8.46 32.22 -2.31
C VAL A 15 -8.96 31.01 -3.11
N ALA A 16 -9.97 31.19 -3.96
CA ALA A 16 -10.47 30.13 -4.82
C ALA A 16 -9.40 29.65 -5.83
N ALA A 17 -8.60 30.54 -6.40
CA ALA A 17 -7.52 30.20 -7.32
C ALA A 17 -6.37 29.44 -6.61
N VAL A 18 -6.03 29.79 -5.36
CA VAL A 18 -4.99 29.08 -4.58
C VAL A 18 -5.45 27.67 -4.18
N VAL A 19 -6.73 27.49 -3.86
CA VAL A 19 -7.30 26.17 -3.52
C VAL A 19 -7.35 25.26 -4.75
N SER A 20 -7.54 25.82 -5.96
CA SER A 20 -7.57 25.03 -7.21
C SER A 20 -6.18 24.57 -7.67
N LEU A 21 -5.08 25.12 -7.19
CA LEU A 21 -3.72 24.69 -7.53
C LEU A 21 -3.19 23.54 -6.65
N GLN A 22 -3.95 23.08 -5.67
CA GLN A 22 -3.58 21.95 -4.79
C GLN A 22 -3.86 20.58 -5.40
N GLY A 23 -4.06 20.48 -6.71
CA GLY A 23 -4.57 19.33 -7.41
C GLY A 23 -3.53 18.29 -7.88
N CYS A 24 -2.50 17.99 -7.10
CA CYS A 24 -1.87 16.67 -7.21
C CYS A 24 -2.36 15.84 -6.05
N SER A 25 -3.45 15.11 -6.25
CA SER A 25 -3.89 14.15 -5.25
C SER A 25 -2.88 12.99 -5.20
N LEU A 26 -2.01 13.04 -4.21
CA LEU A 26 -1.15 11.90 -3.80
C LEU A 26 -1.98 10.65 -3.46
N ALA A 27 -3.28 10.80 -3.29
CA ALA A 27 -4.22 9.71 -3.02
C ALA A 27 -4.27 8.64 -4.12
N SER A 28 -3.87 8.95 -5.35
CA SER A 28 -3.83 7.97 -6.45
C SER A 28 -2.53 7.19 -6.55
N ILE A 29 -1.51 7.53 -5.78
CA ILE A 29 -0.22 6.83 -5.78
C ILE A 29 -0.35 5.53 -5.00
N ASP A 30 -1.23 5.50 -4.01
CA ASP A 30 -1.43 4.43 -3.05
C ASP A 30 -1.77 3.09 -3.74
N ASP A 31 -2.79 3.07 -4.59
CA ASP A 31 -3.28 1.84 -5.22
C ASP A 31 -2.49 1.46 -6.50
N ASN A 32 -1.89 2.43 -7.18
CA ASN A 32 -1.32 2.21 -8.51
C ASN A 32 0.20 2.00 -8.51
N LEU A 33 0.92 2.42 -7.47
CA LEU A 33 2.38 2.31 -7.44
C LEU A 33 2.85 0.86 -7.38
N PRO A 34 2.35 0.00 -6.47
CA PRO A 34 2.73 -1.42 -6.47
C PRO A 34 2.39 -2.09 -7.79
N TYR A 35 1.21 -1.80 -8.36
CA TYR A 35 0.79 -2.36 -9.62
C TYR A 35 1.72 -1.98 -10.78
N GLY A 36 2.11 -0.72 -10.89
CA GLY A 36 3.03 -0.23 -11.94
C GLY A 36 4.42 -0.84 -11.83
N VAL A 37 4.91 -1.10 -10.63
CA VAL A 37 6.21 -1.72 -10.38
C VAL A 37 6.16 -3.23 -10.64
N LEU A 38 5.19 -3.93 -10.05
CA LEU A 38 5.10 -5.40 -10.12
C LEU A 38 4.68 -5.92 -11.50
N ASN A 39 4.04 -5.09 -12.32
CA ASN A 39 3.64 -5.45 -13.68
C ASN A 39 4.56 -4.86 -14.77
N ASN A 40 5.73 -4.31 -14.40
CA ASN A 40 6.69 -3.81 -15.37
C ASN A 40 7.43 -4.97 -16.06
N ASN A 41 7.56 -4.91 -17.37
CA ASN A 41 8.25 -5.93 -18.16
C ASN A 41 9.78 -5.74 -18.20
N ASP A 42 10.28 -4.58 -17.78
CA ASP A 42 11.71 -4.28 -17.69
C ASP A 42 12.20 -4.46 -16.25
N LEU A 43 12.69 -5.67 -15.96
CA LEU A 43 13.16 -6.03 -14.62
C LEU A 43 14.43 -5.28 -14.21
N GLU A 44 15.26 -4.86 -15.15
CA GLU A 44 16.46 -4.08 -14.87
C GLU A 44 16.08 -2.67 -14.40
N LEU A 45 15.16 -2.02 -15.11
CA LEU A 45 14.59 -0.73 -14.70
C LEU A 45 13.94 -0.80 -13.32
N VAL A 46 13.20 -1.88 -13.04
CA VAL A 46 12.57 -2.10 -11.72
C VAL A 46 13.64 -2.29 -10.64
N ALA A 47 14.65 -3.11 -10.89
CA ALA A 47 15.72 -3.38 -9.92
C ALA A 47 16.48 -2.11 -9.53
N GLU A 48 16.76 -1.23 -10.49
CA GLU A 48 17.48 0.03 -10.28
C GLU A 48 16.60 1.12 -9.66
N GLY A 49 15.36 1.22 -10.06
CA GLY A 49 14.43 2.27 -9.63
C GLY A 49 13.75 1.98 -8.29
N LEU A 50 13.45 0.71 -8.01
CA LEU A 50 12.65 0.30 -6.84
C LEU A 50 13.23 0.75 -5.49
N PRO A 51 14.56 0.76 -5.25
CA PRO A 51 15.12 1.28 -4.00
C PRO A 51 14.71 2.72 -3.67
N THR A 52 14.59 3.57 -4.68
CA THR A 52 14.12 4.96 -4.50
C THR A 52 12.67 5.02 -4.06
N TYR A 53 11.83 4.16 -4.64
CA TYR A 53 10.41 4.06 -4.25
C TYR A 53 10.25 3.51 -2.84
N LEU A 54 11.09 2.56 -2.41
CA LEU A 54 11.07 2.04 -1.04
C LEU A 54 11.32 3.15 -0.02
N LEU A 55 12.29 4.03 -0.28
CA LEU A 55 12.56 5.18 0.60
C LEU A 55 11.42 6.20 0.58
N MET A 56 10.80 6.41 -0.57
CA MET A 56 9.65 7.31 -0.68
C MET A 56 8.44 6.75 0.09
N VAL A 57 8.15 5.47 -0.03
CA VAL A 57 7.06 4.80 0.72
C VAL A 57 7.32 4.87 2.22
N ASP A 58 8.56 4.70 2.68
CA ASP A 58 8.90 4.92 4.09
C ASP A 58 8.52 6.33 4.56
N GLY A 59 8.89 7.34 3.78
CA GLY A 59 8.54 8.73 4.10
C GLY A 59 7.04 8.99 4.10
N LEU A 60 6.28 8.34 3.22
CA LEU A 60 4.83 8.43 3.19
C LEU A 60 4.20 7.74 4.42
N ILE A 61 4.70 6.56 4.81
CA ILE A 61 4.24 5.84 6.01
C ILE A 61 4.51 6.65 7.28
N GLU A 62 5.64 7.37 7.36
CA GLU A 62 5.91 8.26 8.51
C GLU A 62 4.88 9.40 8.61
N ASN A 63 4.37 9.91 7.48
CA ASN A 63 3.34 10.96 7.47
C ASN A 63 1.93 10.40 7.75
N TRP A 64 1.66 9.16 7.36
CA TRP A 64 0.36 8.48 7.54
C TRP A 64 0.55 7.09 8.14
N PRO A 65 0.97 6.99 9.42
CA PRO A 65 1.40 5.75 10.04
C PRO A 65 0.29 4.71 10.22
N ASP A 66 -0.97 5.12 10.17
CA ASP A 66 -2.15 4.29 10.36
C ASP A 66 -2.94 4.06 9.06
N SER A 67 -2.37 4.43 7.91
CA SER A 67 -2.98 4.13 6.61
C SER A 67 -2.76 2.67 6.25
N ALA A 68 -3.83 1.87 6.30
CA ALA A 68 -3.77 0.43 5.98
C ALA A 68 -3.26 0.20 4.55
N SER A 69 -3.74 0.97 3.57
CA SER A 69 -3.33 0.85 2.17
C SER A 69 -1.86 1.22 1.94
N MET A 70 -1.38 2.29 2.57
CA MET A 70 0.03 2.70 2.47
C MET A 70 0.96 1.66 3.10
N LEU A 71 0.57 1.10 4.23
CA LEU A 71 1.29 0.01 4.90
C LEU A 71 1.30 -1.26 4.04
N ALA A 72 0.17 -1.61 3.40
CA ALA A 72 0.09 -2.73 2.46
C ALA A 72 1.06 -2.53 1.28
N SER A 73 1.03 -1.35 0.64
CA SER A 73 1.93 -0.99 -0.44
C SER A 73 3.41 -1.11 -0.03
N GLY A 74 3.75 -0.68 1.18
CA GLY A 74 5.07 -0.85 1.76
C GLY A 74 5.46 -2.32 1.93
N ALA A 75 4.55 -3.14 2.44
CA ALA A 75 4.76 -4.58 2.61
C ALA A 75 5.04 -5.27 1.27
N ASP A 76 4.21 -5.00 0.26
CA ASP A 76 4.33 -5.60 -1.07
C ASP A 76 5.64 -5.22 -1.76
N LEU A 77 5.98 -3.92 -1.77
CA LEU A 77 7.20 -3.44 -2.43
C LEU A 77 8.47 -3.94 -1.74
N TYR A 78 8.55 -3.90 -0.42
CA TYR A 78 9.70 -4.41 0.33
C TYR A 78 9.83 -5.92 0.20
N GLY A 79 8.71 -6.67 0.22
CA GLY A 79 8.68 -8.11 0.04
C GLY A 79 9.14 -8.51 -1.36
N ALA A 80 8.61 -7.87 -2.40
CA ALA A 80 9.00 -8.11 -3.78
C ALA A 80 10.48 -7.80 -4.01
N TYR A 81 10.96 -6.65 -3.54
CA TYR A 81 12.37 -6.27 -3.69
C TYR A 81 13.30 -7.26 -2.98
N ALA A 82 12.96 -7.65 -1.75
CA ALA A 82 13.77 -8.61 -0.98
C ALA A 82 13.85 -9.99 -1.65
N GLY A 83 12.74 -10.45 -2.24
CA GLY A 83 12.64 -11.77 -2.84
C GLY A 83 13.22 -11.86 -4.25
N LEU A 84 13.14 -10.79 -5.04
CA LEU A 84 13.49 -10.84 -6.45
C LEU A 84 14.86 -10.23 -6.78
N PHE A 85 15.33 -9.22 -6.01
CA PHE A 85 16.48 -8.41 -6.38
C PHE A 85 17.61 -8.39 -5.34
N VAL A 86 17.44 -9.05 -4.20
CA VAL A 86 18.46 -9.03 -3.13
C VAL A 86 19.10 -10.40 -2.97
N GLU A 87 20.36 -10.51 -3.42
CA GLU A 87 21.13 -11.75 -3.35
C GLU A 87 21.73 -12.00 -1.95
N ASP A 88 22.07 -10.95 -1.19
CA ASP A 88 22.61 -11.12 0.16
C ASP A 88 21.53 -11.58 1.14
N PRO A 89 21.64 -12.79 1.73
CA PRO A 89 20.60 -13.34 2.60
C PRO A 89 20.33 -12.52 3.86
N LYS A 90 21.35 -11.84 4.39
CA LYS A 90 21.19 -11.00 5.59
C LYS A 90 20.40 -9.75 5.26
N ARG A 91 20.68 -9.15 4.11
CA ARG A 91 19.93 -7.97 3.62
C ARG A 91 18.51 -8.36 3.24
N ALA A 92 18.32 -9.47 2.52
CA ALA A 92 17.01 -9.99 2.16
C ALA A 92 16.14 -10.22 3.40
N ARG A 93 16.67 -10.90 4.42
CA ARG A 93 15.97 -11.10 5.70
C ARG A 93 15.55 -9.77 6.34
N LYS A 94 16.47 -8.80 6.44
CA LYS A 94 16.16 -7.49 7.05
C LYS A 94 15.02 -6.76 6.33
N LEU A 95 14.98 -6.84 5.01
CA LEU A 95 13.94 -6.19 4.21
C LEU A 95 12.62 -6.96 4.29
N SER A 96 12.67 -8.30 4.32
CA SER A 96 11.47 -9.14 4.55
C SER A 96 10.88 -8.94 5.93
N ASP A 97 11.71 -8.80 6.98
CA ASP A 97 11.24 -8.50 8.33
C ASP A 97 10.53 -7.14 8.38
N LYS A 98 11.03 -6.15 7.63
CA LYS A 98 10.39 -4.85 7.49
C LYS A 98 9.05 -4.95 6.75
N ALA A 99 9.01 -5.68 5.63
CA ALA A 99 7.79 -5.97 4.88
C ALA A 99 6.73 -6.62 5.77
N LEU A 100 7.12 -7.64 6.52
CA LEU A 100 6.25 -8.33 7.46
C LEU A 100 5.73 -7.38 8.56
N GLY A 101 6.58 -6.48 9.06
CA GLY A 101 6.18 -5.45 10.01
C GLY A 101 5.10 -4.51 9.45
N TYR A 102 5.23 -4.10 8.20
CA TYR A 102 4.21 -3.29 7.52
C TYR A 102 2.92 -4.08 7.28
N ALA A 103 3.01 -5.34 6.88
CA ALA A 103 1.84 -6.20 6.66
C ALA A 103 1.00 -6.35 7.95
N PHE A 104 1.62 -6.61 9.09
CA PHE A 104 0.91 -6.70 10.37
C PHE A 104 0.28 -5.37 10.79
N ARG A 105 1.00 -4.26 10.60
CA ARG A 105 0.43 -2.93 10.87
C ARG A 105 -0.73 -2.61 9.94
N SER A 106 -0.63 -2.99 8.66
CA SER A 106 -1.70 -2.82 7.69
C SER A 106 -2.95 -3.59 8.09
N ALA A 107 -2.80 -4.87 8.46
CA ALA A 107 -3.91 -5.70 8.92
C ALA A 107 -4.59 -5.09 10.15
N CYS A 108 -3.80 -4.70 11.16
CA CYS A 108 -4.30 -4.07 12.38
C CYS A 108 -4.98 -2.71 12.11
N ALA A 109 -4.46 -1.90 11.17
CA ALA A 109 -5.06 -0.63 10.79
C ALA A 109 -6.36 -0.82 9.97
N HIS A 110 -6.51 -1.97 9.31
CA HIS A 110 -7.73 -2.33 8.59
C HIS A 110 -8.82 -2.77 9.56
N ASP A 111 -8.49 -3.65 10.52
CA ASP A 111 -9.39 -4.15 11.56
C ASP A 111 -8.62 -4.45 12.84
N SER A 112 -9.15 -4.03 13.99
CA SER A 112 -8.57 -4.22 15.31
C SER A 112 -8.40 -5.69 15.70
N ASP A 113 -9.21 -6.59 15.17
CA ASP A 113 -9.16 -8.02 15.43
C ASP A 113 -7.88 -8.65 14.89
N TYR A 114 -7.24 -8.01 13.91
CA TYR A 114 -5.96 -8.43 13.33
C TYR A 114 -4.72 -7.88 14.04
N CYS A 115 -4.86 -7.12 15.13
CA CYS A 115 -3.71 -6.53 15.81
C CYS A 115 -2.81 -7.56 16.49
N ASN A 116 -3.34 -8.71 16.88
CA ASN A 116 -2.65 -9.74 17.66
C ASN A 116 -2.31 -11.00 16.85
N LEU A 117 -2.28 -10.91 15.50
CA LEU A 117 -2.04 -12.07 14.63
C LEU A 117 -0.79 -12.88 14.97
N ARG A 118 0.26 -12.25 15.52
CA ARG A 118 1.50 -12.91 15.88
C ARG A 118 1.41 -13.77 17.16
N ASP A 119 0.44 -13.48 17.99
CA ASP A 119 0.27 -14.11 19.31
C ASP A 119 -0.77 -15.24 19.27
N LEU A 120 -1.48 -15.38 18.14
CA LEU A 120 -2.49 -16.42 17.96
C LEU A 120 -1.84 -17.79 17.78
N SER A 121 -2.45 -18.81 18.39
CA SER A 121 -2.19 -20.20 18.05
C SER A 121 -2.76 -20.55 16.67
N VAL A 122 -2.30 -21.63 16.06
CA VAL A 122 -2.80 -22.05 14.74
C VAL A 122 -4.33 -22.23 14.71
N PRO A 123 -4.98 -22.89 15.70
CA PRO A 123 -6.44 -23.00 15.72
C PRO A 123 -7.17 -21.65 15.80
N GLU A 124 -6.66 -20.72 16.64
CA GLU A 124 -7.24 -19.38 16.77
C GLU A 124 -7.12 -18.56 15.47
N PHE A 125 -6.00 -18.74 14.77
CA PHE A 125 -5.79 -18.10 13.48
C PHE A 125 -6.72 -18.69 12.39
N GLU A 126 -6.94 -20.00 12.38
CA GLU A 126 -7.87 -20.66 11.46
C GLU A 126 -9.31 -20.20 11.71
N GLU A 127 -9.75 -20.10 12.98
CA GLU A 127 -11.07 -19.56 13.34
C GLU A 127 -11.25 -18.11 12.87
N LEU A 128 -10.24 -17.27 13.06
CA LEU A 128 -10.25 -15.87 12.59
C LEU A 128 -10.38 -15.78 11.08
N LEU A 129 -9.73 -16.69 10.33
CA LEU A 129 -9.83 -16.72 8.86
C LEU A 129 -11.21 -17.19 8.38
N GLU A 130 -11.84 -18.13 9.08
CA GLU A 130 -13.21 -18.58 8.74
C GLU A 130 -14.23 -17.47 8.93
N ASP A 131 -14.07 -16.64 9.95
CA ASP A 131 -14.94 -15.48 10.20
C ASP A 131 -14.68 -14.33 9.19
N ALA A 132 -13.42 -14.13 8.78
CA ALA A 132 -13.02 -13.05 7.88
C ALA A 132 -13.39 -13.31 6.42
N VAL A 133 -13.47 -14.57 5.99
CA VAL A 133 -13.82 -14.98 4.63
C VAL A 133 -15.15 -15.74 4.67
N PRO A 134 -16.30 -15.07 4.47
CA PRO A 134 -17.55 -15.79 4.30
C PRO A 134 -17.40 -16.79 3.14
N VAL A 135 -17.60 -18.08 3.44
CA VAL A 135 -17.41 -19.25 2.57
C VAL A 135 -18.26 -19.22 1.25
N GLY A 136 -18.64 -18.05 0.81
CA GLY A 136 -19.41 -17.80 -0.42
C GLY A 136 -18.79 -16.84 -1.42
N GLU A 137 -17.76 -16.07 -1.04
CA GLU A 137 -17.18 -15.02 -1.90
C GLU A 137 -15.79 -15.29 -2.48
N VAL A 138 -15.17 -16.41 -2.19
CA VAL A 138 -14.00 -16.90 -2.95
C VAL A 138 -14.47 -17.51 -4.30
N GLY A 139 -15.44 -16.86 -4.89
CA GLY A 139 -16.01 -17.24 -6.16
C GLY A 139 -15.17 -16.74 -7.32
N ASN A 140 -13.98 -17.30 -7.55
CA ASN A 140 -13.33 -17.45 -8.85
C ASN A 140 -11.93 -18.05 -8.77
N ILE A 141 -11.47 -18.53 -7.63
CA ILE A 141 -10.34 -19.46 -7.63
C ILE A 141 -10.92 -20.85 -7.89
N ARG A 142 -11.08 -21.20 -9.17
CA ARG A 142 -11.22 -22.60 -9.56
C ARG A 142 -9.94 -23.30 -9.09
N LEU A 143 -10.03 -24.06 -8.02
CA LEU A 143 -9.08 -25.12 -7.75
C LEU A 143 -9.05 -25.96 -9.03
N ILE A 144 -7.91 -25.95 -9.72
CA ILE A 144 -7.65 -26.87 -10.82
C ILE A 144 -7.60 -28.23 -10.15
N GLU A 145 -8.70 -28.97 -10.20
CA GLU A 145 -8.72 -30.39 -9.85
C GLU A 145 -7.71 -31.05 -10.79
N THR A 146 -6.57 -31.43 -10.25
CA THR A 146 -5.64 -32.33 -10.94
C THR A 146 -6.37 -33.66 -11.18
N PRO A 147 -6.57 -34.07 -12.45
CA PRO A 147 -7.19 -35.38 -12.70
C PRO A 147 -6.29 -36.44 -12.09
N ALA A 148 -6.90 -37.31 -11.27
CA ALA A 148 -6.24 -38.48 -10.74
C ALA A 148 -5.78 -39.35 -11.92
N ILE A 149 -4.47 -39.69 -11.96
CA ILE A 149 -3.87 -40.65 -12.85
C ILE A 149 -4.10 -42.06 -12.27
#